data_2df547914cff1ca1a4188a76c66f6c5b
#
_entry.id   2df547914cff1ca1a4188a76c66f6c5b
#
_cell.length_a   1.000
_cell.length_b   1.000
_cell.length_c   1.000
_cell.angle_alpha   90.00
_cell.angle_beta   90.00
_cell.angle_gamma   90.00
#
_symmetry.space_group_name_H-M   'P 1'
#
loop_
_entity.id
_entity.type
_entity.pdbx_description
1 polymer ?
#
loop_
_entity_poly.entity_id
_entity_poly.type
_entity_poly.pdbx_seq_one_letter_code
_entity_poly.pdbx_strand_id
1 'polypeptide(L)'
;MILPNIENFIGCDSSFEEAEIVLYGAPFDSTTSFRPGARFGPSAIRHESFGLETYSPYQDRDLMDIRVFDSGDLELCFGSSEKALADIQDRAEEILKSGKMPLLLGGEHLVTLAAVRAAAERYPGLHVIHFDAHADLRDDYLGARLSHACVIRRCYDILGDGRIHQFCIRSGEREEFRFAKEHTDFHPFTFEGLEETVEELARKQVPVYFTIDLDCLDPSVFPGTGTPEAGGVSFLELLAAIRKVSELNIVAADVNELAPMLDPSGVSTATACKVVRELLLALAK
;
A
#
# COMPACT_ATOMS: atom_id res chain seq x y z
N MET A 1 28.41 16.94 17.91
CA MET A 1 28.16 16.65 16.48
C MET A 1 26.82 17.29 16.15
N ILE A 2 26.72 18.08 15.11
CA ILE A 2 25.43 18.62 14.64
C ILE A 2 24.90 17.59 13.65
N LEU A 3 23.76 16.99 13.96
CA LEU A 3 23.08 16.03 13.07
C LEU A 3 22.09 16.78 12.18
N PRO A 4 21.87 16.35 10.93
CA PRO A 4 20.80 16.90 10.12
C PRO A 4 19.44 16.60 10.76
N ASN A 5 18.56 17.60 10.79
CA ASN A 5 17.17 17.41 11.17
C ASN A 5 16.39 17.00 9.91
N ILE A 6 16.42 15.70 9.63
CA ILE A 6 15.68 15.12 8.50
C ILE A 6 14.48 14.37 9.08
N GLU A 7 13.32 14.66 8.56
CA GLU A 7 12.07 14.03 8.97
C GLU A 7 11.96 12.66 8.27
N ASN A 8 12.06 11.59 9.05
CA ASN A 8 11.80 10.22 8.66
C ASN A 8 10.67 9.63 9.51
N PHE A 9 10.13 8.49 9.14
CA PHE A 9 9.19 7.77 10.00
C PHE A 9 9.90 7.33 11.29
N ILE A 10 9.22 7.46 12.44
CA ILE A 10 9.80 7.15 13.75
C ILE A 10 10.42 5.75 13.76
N GLY A 11 11.66 5.64 14.23
CA GLY A 11 12.41 4.38 14.30
C GLY A 11 12.94 3.84 12.96
N CYS A 12 12.78 4.60 11.84
CA CYS A 12 13.27 4.21 10.52
C CYS A 12 14.55 4.99 10.15
N ASP A 13 15.57 4.90 11.00
CA ASP A 13 16.82 5.65 10.92
C ASP A 13 18.08 4.77 10.72
N SER A 14 17.90 3.49 10.38
CA SER A 14 19.02 2.61 10.01
C SER A 14 19.74 3.16 8.76
N SER A 15 21.00 2.80 8.58
CA SER A 15 21.68 3.07 7.31
C SER A 15 21.09 2.22 6.17
N PHE A 16 21.24 2.69 4.92
CA PHE A 16 20.77 1.90 3.76
C PHE A 16 21.44 0.53 3.73
N GLU A 17 22.72 0.44 4.07
CA GLU A 17 23.50 -0.80 4.07
C GLU A 17 22.95 -1.84 5.04
N GLU A 18 22.53 -1.41 6.22
CA GLU A 18 22.05 -2.28 7.30
C GLU A 18 20.56 -2.63 7.18
N ALA A 19 19.80 -1.80 6.46
CA ALA A 19 18.35 -1.95 6.36
C ALA A 19 17.94 -3.25 5.65
N GLU A 20 16.86 -3.84 6.11
CA GLU A 20 16.14 -4.96 5.47
C GLU A 20 14.96 -4.44 4.66
N ILE A 21 14.33 -3.38 5.14
CA ILE A 21 13.21 -2.69 4.51
C ILE A 21 13.64 -1.26 4.15
N VAL A 22 13.28 -0.81 2.96
CA VAL A 22 13.44 0.59 2.53
C VAL A 22 12.07 1.21 2.37
N LEU A 23 11.78 2.17 3.25
CA LEU A 23 10.59 3.01 3.16
C LEU A 23 10.85 4.15 2.18
N TYR A 24 9.93 4.42 1.26
CA TYR A 24 10.03 5.54 0.33
C TYR A 24 8.64 6.07 -0.03
N GLY A 25 8.54 7.35 -0.37
CA GLY A 25 7.27 8.00 -0.66
C GLY A 25 7.08 8.33 -2.14
N ALA A 26 5.85 8.16 -2.63
CA ALA A 26 5.43 8.60 -3.97
C ALA A 26 4.26 9.60 -3.85
N PRO A 27 4.56 10.90 -3.69
CA PRO A 27 3.56 11.95 -3.49
C PRO A 27 2.84 12.31 -4.80
N PHE A 28 1.98 11.42 -5.29
CA PHE A 28 1.29 11.54 -6.57
C PHE A 28 -0.23 11.38 -6.39
N ASP A 29 -1.04 12.29 -6.96
CA ASP A 29 -2.51 12.23 -6.97
C ASP A 29 -3.11 12.92 -8.21
N SER A 30 -2.40 12.85 -9.34
CA SER A 30 -2.78 13.59 -10.55
C SER A 30 -3.93 12.99 -11.32
N THR A 31 -4.39 11.77 -10.96
CA THR A 31 -5.55 11.12 -11.60
C THR A 31 -6.76 10.99 -10.66
N THR A 32 -6.66 11.53 -9.45
CA THR A 32 -7.77 11.53 -8.48
C THR A 32 -9.02 12.17 -9.07
N SER A 33 -10.11 11.43 -9.09
CA SER A 33 -11.34 11.82 -9.78
C SER A 33 -12.30 12.67 -8.95
N PHE A 34 -12.17 12.67 -7.61
CA PHE A 34 -13.11 13.35 -6.73
C PHE A 34 -12.43 14.36 -5.81
N ARG A 35 -11.75 13.93 -4.75
CA ARG A 35 -11.12 14.84 -3.79
C ARG A 35 -9.61 14.60 -3.74
N PRO A 36 -8.79 15.48 -4.36
CA PRO A 36 -7.34 15.34 -4.33
C PRO A 36 -6.78 15.65 -2.94
N GLY A 37 -5.55 15.22 -2.69
CA GLY A 37 -4.83 15.48 -1.44
C GLY A 37 -3.97 14.30 -0.99
N ALA A 38 -4.10 13.15 -1.62
CA ALA A 38 -3.32 11.96 -1.26
C ALA A 38 -1.80 12.16 -1.45
N ARG A 39 -1.36 13.05 -2.35
CA ARG A 39 0.06 13.43 -2.49
C ARG A 39 0.70 13.95 -1.20
N PHE A 40 -0.06 14.43 -0.24
CA PHE A 40 0.43 14.90 1.05
C PHE A 40 0.50 13.79 2.10
N GLY A 41 0.01 12.59 1.78
CA GLY A 41 0.00 11.43 2.67
C GLY A 41 1.39 11.03 3.17
N PRO A 42 2.37 10.79 2.28
CA PRO A 42 3.69 10.32 2.71
C PRO A 42 4.40 11.26 3.70
N SER A 43 4.38 12.57 3.44
CA SER A 43 4.99 13.54 4.36
C SER A 43 4.22 13.66 5.68
N ALA A 44 2.87 13.63 5.63
CA ALA A 44 2.05 13.68 6.85
C ALA A 44 2.26 12.44 7.74
N ILE A 45 2.37 11.25 7.14
CA ILE A 45 2.68 10.00 7.86
C ILE A 45 4.01 10.12 8.60
N ARG A 46 5.07 10.64 7.96
CA ARG A 46 6.37 10.85 8.63
C ARG A 46 6.26 11.83 9.77
N HIS A 47 5.67 13.00 9.51
CA HIS A 47 5.53 14.06 10.51
C HIS A 47 4.77 13.58 11.75
N GLU A 48 3.60 12.99 11.55
CA GLU A 48 2.73 12.57 12.65
C GLU A 48 3.19 11.27 13.33
N SER A 49 4.12 10.51 12.70
CA SER A 49 4.66 9.28 13.30
C SER A 49 5.31 9.51 14.66
N PHE A 50 5.86 10.71 14.89
CA PHE A 50 6.45 11.09 16.19
C PHE A 50 5.42 11.22 17.32
N GLY A 51 4.14 11.20 17.01
CA GLY A 51 3.04 11.08 17.98
C GLY A 51 2.75 9.64 18.42
N LEU A 52 3.44 8.63 17.83
CA LEU A 52 3.27 7.23 18.19
C LEU A 52 4.37 6.75 19.15
N GLU A 53 4.04 5.71 19.91
CA GLU A 53 5.06 4.88 20.54
C GLU A 53 5.67 3.92 19.51
N THR A 54 6.97 3.63 19.61
CA THR A 54 7.65 2.69 18.71
C THR A 54 7.23 1.23 18.96
N TYR A 55 6.88 0.92 20.20
CA TYR A 55 6.43 -0.40 20.63
C TYR A 55 4.99 -0.71 20.23
N SER A 56 4.76 -1.89 19.67
CA SER A 56 3.44 -2.45 19.40
C SER A 56 3.05 -3.49 20.45
N PRO A 57 2.03 -3.24 21.28
CA PRO A 57 1.52 -4.25 22.20
C PRO A 57 0.74 -5.38 21.51
N TYR A 58 0.37 -5.20 20.24
CA TYR A 58 -0.33 -6.24 19.46
C TYR A 58 0.61 -7.34 18.96
N GLN A 59 1.89 -6.98 18.73
CA GLN A 59 2.89 -7.88 18.18
C GLN A 59 4.00 -8.20 19.19
N ASP A 60 4.03 -7.50 20.33
CA ASP A 60 5.12 -7.53 21.33
C ASP A 60 6.48 -7.27 20.68
N ARG A 61 6.54 -6.24 19.80
CA ARG A 61 7.73 -5.84 19.02
C ARG A 61 7.90 -4.34 19.03
N ASP A 62 9.12 -3.89 18.87
CA ASP A 62 9.49 -2.48 18.83
C ASP A 62 10.17 -2.12 17.50
N LEU A 63 9.84 -0.94 16.92
CA LEU A 63 10.52 -0.42 15.73
C LEU A 63 12.02 -0.26 15.93
N MET A 64 12.46 -0.03 17.16
CA MET A 64 13.88 0.10 17.51
C MET A 64 14.67 -1.22 17.37
N ASP A 65 13.96 -2.36 17.27
CA ASP A 65 14.58 -3.68 17.14
C ASP A 65 14.68 -4.14 15.66
N ILE A 66 14.12 -3.37 14.73
CA ILE A 66 14.13 -3.69 13.31
C ILE A 66 14.97 -2.69 12.50
N ARG A 67 15.38 -3.08 11.30
CA ARG A 67 16.28 -2.27 10.46
C ARG A 67 15.55 -1.75 9.24
N VAL A 68 15.08 -0.50 9.35
CA VAL A 68 14.38 0.21 8.27
C VAL A 68 15.14 1.48 7.92
N PHE A 69 15.38 1.69 6.64
CA PHE A 69 15.88 2.95 6.09
C PHE A 69 14.74 3.71 5.44
N ASP A 70 14.47 4.94 5.88
CA ASP A 70 13.53 5.82 5.21
C ASP A 70 14.29 6.73 4.23
N SER A 71 14.06 6.53 2.94
CA SER A 71 14.72 7.27 1.86
C SER A 71 14.03 8.59 1.49
N GLY A 72 12.95 8.95 2.17
CA GLY A 72 12.17 10.15 1.88
C GLY A 72 11.25 10.01 0.66
N ASP A 73 10.72 11.14 0.21
CA ASP A 73 9.80 11.21 -0.93
C ASP A 73 10.55 11.40 -2.25
N LEU A 74 10.00 10.80 -3.31
CA LEU A 74 10.45 11.01 -4.69
C LEU A 74 9.99 12.38 -5.21
N GLU A 75 10.81 13.01 -6.03
CA GLU A 75 10.42 14.16 -6.86
C GLU A 75 9.78 13.63 -8.14
N LEU A 76 8.45 13.71 -8.24
CA LEU A 76 7.68 13.09 -9.32
C LEU A 76 7.20 14.12 -10.36
N CYS A 77 7.11 13.70 -11.61
CA CYS A 77 6.51 14.49 -12.68
C CYS A 77 5.00 14.62 -12.46
N PHE A 78 4.51 15.80 -12.09
CA PHE A 78 3.09 16.05 -11.87
C PHE A 78 2.23 16.11 -13.15
N GLY A 79 2.85 16.30 -14.30
CA GLY A 79 2.16 16.47 -15.59
C GLY A 79 2.08 15.22 -16.47
N SER A 80 2.59 14.07 -15.99
CA SER A 80 2.55 12.82 -16.74
C SER A 80 2.58 11.62 -15.77
N SER A 81 1.49 10.86 -15.77
CA SER A 81 1.40 9.61 -15.00
C SER A 81 2.46 8.61 -15.45
N GLU A 82 2.75 8.51 -16.76
CA GLU A 82 3.75 7.59 -17.30
C GLU A 82 5.16 7.89 -16.75
N LYS A 83 5.54 9.18 -16.69
CA LYS A 83 6.86 9.57 -16.15
C LYS A 83 6.92 9.35 -14.65
N ALA A 84 5.89 9.73 -13.92
CA ALA A 84 5.83 9.50 -12.48
C ALA A 84 5.91 8.00 -12.13
N LEU A 85 5.19 7.15 -12.87
CA LEU A 85 5.27 5.70 -12.70
C LEU A 85 6.65 5.15 -13.05
N ALA A 86 7.34 5.69 -14.08
CA ALA A 86 8.70 5.28 -14.39
C ALA A 86 9.67 5.61 -13.24
N ASP A 87 9.60 6.83 -12.68
CA ASP A 87 10.46 7.24 -11.56
C ASP A 87 10.22 6.35 -10.31
N ILE A 88 8.97 5.97 -10.04
CA ILE A 88 8.60 5.08 -8.92
C ILE A 88 9.12 3.65 -9.19
N GLN A 89 8.95 3.15 -10.42
CA GLN A 89 9.44 1.83 -10.82
C GLN A 89 10.95 1.72 -10.67
N ASP A 90 11.69 2.71 -11.18
CA ASP A 90 13.16 2.76 -11.09
C ASP A 90 13.63 2.70 -9.63
N ARG A 91 12.97 3.42 -8.71
CA ARG A 91 13.28 3.36 -7.29
C ARG A 91 12.99 1.98 -6.68
N ALA A 92 11.83 1.40 -6.98
CA ALA A 92 11.49 0.06 -6.50
C ALA A 92 12.49 -0.99 -7.00
N GLU A 93 12.90 -0.91 -8.28
CA GLU A 93 13.91 -1.79 -8.86
C GLU A 93 15.28 -1.63 -8.18
N GLU A 94 15.72 -0.40 -7.90
CA GLU A 94 16.97 -0.13 -7.18
C GLU A 94 16.98 -0.82 -5.82
N ILE A 95 15.89 -0.69 -5.07
CA ILE A 95 15.73 -1.32 -3.76
C ILE A 95 15.76 -2.85 -3.89
N LEU A 96 14.97 -3.42 -4.81
CA LEU A 96 14.92 -4.86 -5.05
C LEU A 96 16.25 -5.44 -5.53
N LYS A 97 17.00 -4.72 -6.39
CA LYS A 97 18.34 -5.10 -6.84
C LYS A 97 19.36 -5.13 -5.70
N SER A 98 19.17 -4.29 -4.68
CA SER A 98 20.02 -4.30 -3.48
C SER A 98 19.69 -5.44 -2.48
N GLY A 99 18.69 -6.26 -2.79
CA GLY A 99 18.24 -7.37 -1.95
C GLY A 99 17.38 -6.95 -0.77
N LYS A 100 16.85 -5.73 -0.78
CA LYS A 100 16.00 -5.17 0.27
C LYS A 100 14.54 -5.16 -0.16
N MET A 101 13.64 -5.11 0.81
CA MET A 101 12.19 -5.06 0.57
C MET A 101 11.72 -3.59 0.46
N PRO A 102 11.14 -3.16 -0.68
CA PRO A 102 10.53 -1.84 -0.77
C PRO A 102 9.19 -1.81 -0.03
N LEU A 103 8.99 -0.76 0.78
CA LEU A 103 7.70 -0.37 1.33
C LEU A 103 7.38 1.05 0.85
N LEU A 104 6.37 1.18 -0.01
CA LEU A 104 5.98 2.45 -0.60
C LEU A 104 4.89 3.13 0.25
N LEU A 105 5.11 4.37 0.64
CA LEU A 105 4.06 5.27 1.09
C LEU A 105 3.48 5.99 -0.12
N GLY A 106 2.29 5.63 -0.52
CA GLY A 106 1.68 6.15 -1.72
C GLY A 106 0.99 7.50 -1.54
N GLY A 107 0.71 8.10 -2.68
CA GLY A 107 -0.34 9.07 -2.86
C GLY A 107 -1.64 8.34 -3.22
N GLU A 108 -2.16 8.58 -4.44
CA GLU A 108 -3.29 7.80 -4.97
C GLU A 108 -2.86 6.38 -5.34
N HIS A 109 -3.81 5.45 -5.41
CA HIS A 109 -3.53 4.03 -5.60
C HIS A 109 -2.81 3.68 -6.92
N LEU A 110 -2.85 4.53 -7.95
CA LEU A 110 -2.13 4.30 -9.21
C LEU A 110 -0.64 4.02 -9.02
N VAL A 111 0.00 4.55 -7.98
CA VAL A 111 1.44 4.37 -7.73
C VAL A 111 1.84 2.91 -7.53
N THR A 112 0.94 2.07 -7.04
CA THR A 112 1.10 0.63 -6.86
C THR A 112 1.50 -0.07 -8.15
N LEU A 113 0.96 0.35 -9.31
CA LEU A 113 1.29 -0.24 -10.60
C LEU A 113 2.78 -0.24 -10.89
N ALA A 114 3.47 0.85 -10.56
CA ALA A 114 4.91 0.98 -10.79
C ALA A 114 5.71 -0.01 -9.95
N ALA A 115 5.38 -0.12 -8.67
CA ALA A 115 6.06 -1.03 -7.76
C ALA A 115 5.74 -2.51 -8.08
N VAL A 116 4.51 -2.82 -8.51
CA VAL A 116 4.13 -4.16 -9.00
C VAL A 116 4.91 -4.52 -10.27
N ARG A 117 5.14 -3.60 -11.22
CA ARG A 117 5.98 -3.83 -12.39
C ARG A 117 7.39 -4.24 -12.00
N ALA A 118 8.03 -3.47 -11.13
CA ALA A 118 9.37 -3.78 -10.64
C ALA A 118 9.42 -5.15 -9.92
N ALA A 119 8.43 -5.45 -9.08
CA ALA A 119 8.35 -6.72 -8.38
C ALA A 119 8.10 -7.90 -9.33
N ALA A 120 7.23 -7.75 -10.34
CA ALA A 120 6.92 -8.80 -11.31
C ALA A 120 8.12 -9.16 -12.19
N GLU A 121 8.94 -8.17 -12.57
CA GLU A 121 10.19 -8.40 -13.30
C GLU A 121 11.21 -9.18 -12.46
N ARG A 122 11.28 -8.92 -11.18
CA ARG A 122 12.23 -9.56 -10.25
C ARG A 122 11.77 -10.94 -9.79
N TYR A 123 10.46 -11.14 -9.63
CA TYR A 123 9.84 -12.33 -9.05
C TYR A 123 8.81 -12.94 -10.00
N PRO A 124 9.23 -13.82 -10.93
CA PRO A 124 8.30 -14.56 -11.78
C PRO A 124 7.28 -15.33 -10.94
N GLY A 125 6.00 -15.22 -11.31
CA GLY A 125 4.94 -15.85 -10.53
C GLY A 125 4.41 -15.02 -9.37
N LEU A 126 4.69 -13.71 -9.36
CA LEU A 126 4.18 -12.77 -8.36
C LEU A 126 2.64 -12.85 -8.25
N HIS A 127 2.16 -12.85 -7.02
CA HIS A 127 0.75 -12.63 -6.67
C HIS A 127 0.58 -11.27 -6.00
N VAL A 128 -0.62 -10.70 -6.07
CA VAL A 128 -0.99 -9.45 -5.39
C VAL A 128 -2.11 -9.76 -4.39
N ILE A 129 -1.95 -9.34 -3.15
CA ILE A 129 -3.04 -9.21 -2.18
C ILE A 129 -3.42 -7.74 -2.11
N HIS A 130 -4.69 -7.45 -2.30
CA HIS A 130 -5.27 -6.12 -2.43
C HIS A 130 -6.38 -5.90 -1.41
N PHE A 131 -6.17 -4.95 -0.50
CA PHE A 131 -7.17 -4.48 0.46
C PHE A 131 -7.63 -3.09 0.06
N ASP A 132 -8.94 -2.92 -0.15
CA ASP A 132 -9.50 -1.69 -0.71
C ASP A 132 -11.03 -1.66 -0.53
N ALA A 133 -11.62 -0.48 -0.56
CA ALA A 133 -13.06 -0.32 -0.77
C ALA A 133 -13.44 -0.55 -2.24
N HIS A 134 -12.55 -0.19 -3.17
CA HIS A 134 -12.79 -0.13 -4.61
C HIS A 134 -12.23 -1.33 -5.35
N ALA A 135 -12.88 -1.72 -6.44
CA ALA A 135 -12.38 -2.83 -7.26
C ALA A 135 -11.15 -2.46 -8.10
N ASP A 136 -11.04 -1.20 -8.53
CA ASP A 136 -9.95 -0.63 -9.35
C ASP A 136 -9.66 -1.42 -10.64
N LEU A 137 -10.71 -2.02 -11.20
CA LEU A 137 -10.67 -2.91 -12.36
C LEU A 137 -11.21 -2.28 -13.64
N ARG A 138 -11.40 -0.97 -13.67
CA ARG A 138 -11.80 -0.28 -14.90
C ARG A 138 -10.73 -0.44 -15.98
N ASP A 139 -11.13 -0.71 -17.21
CA ASP A 139 -10.16 -0.74 -18.32
C ASP A 139 -9.73 0.67 -18.71
N ASP A 140 -10.66 1.62 -18.61
CA ASP A 140 -10.45 3.04 -18.86
C ASP A 140 -11.33 3.84 -17.91
N TYR A 141 -10.85 4.97 -17.44
CA TYR A 141 -11.62 5.91 -16.65
C TYR A 141 -11.48 7.33 -17.21
N LEU A 142 -12.58 7.86 -17.75
CA LEU A 142 -12.65 9.19 -18.39
C LEU A 142 -11.58 9.43 -19.47
N GLY A 143 -11.24 8.39 -20.25
CA GLY A 143 -10.23 8.44 -21.30
C GLY A 143 -8.80 8.15 -20.83
N ALA A 144 -8.60 7.80 -19.56
CA ALA A 144 -7.29 7.46 -19.00
C ALA A 144 -7.23 6.00 -18.55
N ARG A 145 -6.32 5.22 -19.14
CA ARG A 145 -6.02 3.84 -18.72
C ARG A 145 -5.10 3.81 -17.49
N LEU A 146 -4.29 4.85 -17.29
CA LEU A 146 -3.44 5.05 -16.12
C LEU A 146 -4.16 5.99 -15.15
N SER A 147 -4.99 5.41 -14.29
CA SER A 147 -5.80 6.08 -13.27
C SER A 147 -5.84 5.22 -12.01
N HIS A 148 -6.06 5.84 -10.85
CA HIS A 148 -6.30 5.15 -9.59
C HIS A 148 -7.37 4.06 -9.75
N ALA A 149 -8.51 4.35 -10.42
CA ALA A 149 -9.61 3.40 -10.65
C ALA A 149 -9.30 2.26 -11.66
N CYS A 150 -8.09 2.26 -12.25
CA CYS A 150 -7.65 1.26 -13.22
C CYS A 150 -6.43 0.46 -12.75
N VAL A 151 -5.90 0.75 -11.57
CA VAL A 151 -4.59 0.24 -11.13
C VAL A 151 -4.56 -1.28 -11.09
N ILE A 152 -5.55 -1.91 -10.50
CA ILE A 152 -5.62 -3.37 -10.37
C ILE A 152 -5.89 -4.04 -11.71
N ARG A 153 -6.63 -3.40 -12.61
CA ARG A 153 -6.76 -3.86 -13.99
C ARG A 153 -5.42 -3.84 -14.73
N ARG A 154 -4.59 -2.82 -14.51
CA ARG A 154 -3.23 -2.76 -15.09
C ARG A 154 -2.30 -3.79 -14.45
N CYS A 155 -2.43 -4.06 -13.17
CA CYS A 155 -1.71 -5.18 -12.54
C CYS A 155 -2.14 -6.54 -13.14
N TYR A 156 -3.44 -6.74 -13.41
CA TYR A 156 -3.94 -7.93 -14.08
C TYR A 156 -3.35 -8.10 -15.49
N ASP A 157 -3.24 -7.02 -16.26
CA ASP A 157 -2.63 -7.07 -17.61
C ASP A 157 -1.18 -7.61 -17.58
N ILE A 158 -0.48 -7.48 -16.44
CA ILE A 158 0.89 -7.99 -16.22
C ILE A 158 0.87 -9.43 -15.71
N LEU A 159 0.01 -9.71 -14.74
CA LEU A 159 0.07 -10.93 -13.93
C LEU A 159 -0.78 -12.07 -14.50
N GLY A 160 -1.93 -11.75 -15.09
CA GLY A 160 -2.92 -12.71 -15.60
C GLY A 160 -3.85 -13.28 -14.53
N ASP A 161 -4.66 -14.25 -14.92
CA ASP A 161 -5.71 -14.88 -14.11
C ASP A 161 -5.19 -15.52 -12.81
N GLY A 162 -5.98 -15.40 -11.75
CA GLY A 162 -5.79 -16.08 -10.48
C GLY A 162 -4.57 -15.62 -9.67
N ARG A 163 -4.01 -14.45 -10.00
CA ARG A 163 -2.84 -13.89 -9.30
C ARG A 163 -3.15 -12.64 -8.50
N ILE A 164 -4.40 -12.19 -8.49
CA ILE A 164 -4.87 -11.04 -7.72
C ILE A 164 -5.93 -11.53 -6.74
N HIS A 165 -5.76 -11.21 -5.46
CA HIS A 165 -6.63 -11.60 -4.37
C HIS A 165 -7.16 -10.33 -3.71
N GLN A 166 -8.47 -10.05 -3.88
CA GLN A 166 -9.10 -8.78 -3.49
C GLN A 166 -10.02 -8.98 -2.28
N PHE A 167 -9.84 -8.15 -1.26
CA PHE A 167 -10.62 -8.19 -0.02
C PHE A 167 -11.22 -6.81 0.31
N CYS A 168 -12.34 -6.81 0.99
CA CYS A 168 -13.11 -5.64 1.46
C CYS A 168 -13.80 -4.83 0.36
N ILE A 169 -13.70 -5.23 -0.90
CA ILE A 169 -14.23 -4.50 -2.05
C ILE A 169 -15.74 -4.34 -1.94
N ARG A 170 -16.21 -3.11 -1.93
CA ARG A 170 -17.64 -2.77 -1.79
C ARG A 170 -18.12 -1.68 -2.76
N SER A 171 -17.20 -1.12 -3.56
CA SER A 171 -17.46 -0.09 -4.55
C SER A 171 -16.83 -0.41 -5.90
N GLY A 172 -17.52 -0.06 -6.98
CA GLY A 172 -17.09 -0.27 -8.36
C GLY A 172 -18.28 -0.36 -9.30
N GLU A 173 -18.04 -0.37 -10.60
CA GLU A 173 -19.08 -0.61 -11.60
C GLU A 173 -19.43 -2.09 -11.69
N ARG A 174 -20.62 -2.38 -12.22
CA ARG A 174 -21.09 -3.77 -12.41
C ARG A 174 -20.10 -4.62 -13.20
N GLU A 175 -19.45 -4.02 -14.21
CA GLU A 175 -18.51 -4.72 -15.07
C GLU A 175 -17.21 -5.04 -14.34
N GLU A 176 -16.77 -4.21 -13.39
CA GLU A 176 -15.63 -4.50 -12.54
C GLU A 176 -15.90 -5.71 -11.64
N PHE A 177 -17.10 -5.78 -11.02
CA PHE A 177 -17.51 -6.92 -10.20
C PHE A 177 -17.65 -8.22 -11.00
N ARG A 178 -18.06 -8.14 -12.27
CA ARG A 178 -18.08 -9.30 -13.17
C ARG A 178 -16.68 -9.77 -13.49
N PHE A 179 -15.82 -8.83 -13.87
CA PHE A 179 -14.42 -9.10 -14.16
C PHE A 179 -13.71 -9.70 -12.95
N ALA A 180 -13.89 -9.14 -11.76
CA ALA A 180 -13.32 -9.66 -10.53
C ALA A 180 -13.66 -11.13 -10.29
N LYS A 181 -14.96 -11.48 -10.40
CA LYS A 181 -15.44 -12.85 -10.20
C LYS A 181 -14.91 -13.87 -11.21
N GLU A 182 -14.56 -13.42 -12.41
CA GLU A 182 -14.08 -14.29 -13.49
C GLU A 182 -12.55 -14.45 -13.48
N HIS A 183 -11.82 -13.43 -12.99
CA HIS A 183 -10.38 -13.31 -13.21
C HIS A 183 -9.53 -13.17 -11.94
N THR A 184 -10.14 -12.83 -10.80
CA THR A 184 -9.44 -12.66 -9.52
C THR A 184 -10.01 -13.58 -8.46
N ASP A 185 -9.27 -13.78 -7.37
CA ASP A 185 -9.80 -14.37 -6.14
C ASP A 185 -10.49 -13.24 -5.35
N PHE A 186 -11.83 -13.19 -5.44
CA PHE A 186 -12.62 -12.02 -5.09
C PHE A 186 -13.47 -12.23 -3.84
N HIS A 187 -13.13 -11.53 -2.77
CA HIS A 187 -13.79 -11.56 -1.47
C HIS A 187 -14.34 -10.18 -1.10
N PRO A 188 -15.60 -9.88 -1.47
CA PRO A 188 -16.19 -8.55 -1.22
C PRO A 188 -16.54 -8.34 0.26
N PHE A 189 -16.56 -7.07 0.68
CA PHE A 189 -17.08 -6.51 1.94
C PHE A 189 -16.23 -6.75 3.20
N THR A 190 -15.56 -7.87 3.34
CA THR A 190 -14.84 -8.27 4.56
C THR A 190 -13.53 -8.97 4.23
N PHE A 191 -12.84 -9.49 5.26
CA PHE A 191 -11.70 -10.40 5.13
C PHE A 191 -12.12 -11.88 5.16
N GLU A 192 -13.39 -12.21 4.95
CA GLU A 192 -13.81 -13.60 4.84
C GLU A 192 -13.09 -14.31 3.68
N GLY A 193 -12.53 -15.48 3.91
CA GLY A 193 -11.71 -16.21 2.93
C GLY A 193 -10.21 -15.87 2.95
N LEU A 194 -9.77 -14.87 3.72
CA LEU A 194 -8.36 -14.47 3.77
C LEU A 194 -7.47 -15.60 4.33
N GLU A 195 -7.93 -16.34 5.33
CA GLU A 195 -7.15 -17.42 5.93
C GLU A 195 -6.89 -18.53 4.92
N GLU A 196 -7.90 -18.94 4.18
CA GLU A 196 -7.81 -19.96 3.12
C GLU A 196 -6.89 -19.51 1.98
N THR A 197 -7.00 -18.25 1.55
CA THR A 197 -6.10 -17.66 0.53
C THR A 197 -4.65 -17.67 1.01
N VAL A 198 -4.39 -17.24 2.25
CA VAL A 198 -3.04 -17.23 2.81
C VAL A 198 -2.47 -18.65 2.91
N GLU A 199 -3.25 -19.64 3.39
CA GLU A 199 -2.82 -21.04 3.45
C GLU A 199 -2.49 -21.60 2.06
N GLU A 200 -3.27 -21.25 1.03
CA GLU A 200 -3.04 -21.67 -0.34
C GLU A 200 -1.73 -21.08 -0.89
N LEU A 201 -1.54 -19.78 -0.75
CA LEU A 201 -0.33 -19.08 -1.23
C LEU A 201 0.92 -19.52 -0.48
N ALA A 202 0.82 -19.76 0.83
CA ALA A 202 1.91 -20.32 1.64
C ALA A 202 2.34 -21.71 1.17
N ARG A 203 1.39 -22.59 0.87
CA ARG A 203 1.68 -23.92 0.29
C ARG A 203 2.38 -23.83 -1.07
N LYS A 204 2.01 -22.87 -1.89
CA LYS A 204 2.61 -22.63 -3.20
C LYS A 204 3.97 -21.94 -3.11
N GLN A 205 4.30 -21.34 -1.96
CA GLN A 205 5.53 -20.57 -1.73
C GLN A 205 5.76 -19.46 -2.77
N VAL A 206 4.68 -18.83 -3.21
CA VAL A 206 4.74 -17.77 -4.22
C VAL A 206 5.21 -16.45 -3.62
N PRO A 207 5.90 -15.60 -4.40
CA PRO A 207 6.16 -14.22 -4.00
C PRO A 207 4.87 -13.41 -4.02
N VAL A 208 4.69 -12.53 -3.02
CA VAL A 208 3.49 -11.73 -2.86
C VAL A 208 3.84 -10.24 -2.76
N TYR A 209 3.16 -9.42 -3.54
CA TYR A 209 3.06 -7.98 -3.36
C TYR A 209 1.81 -7.69 -2.52
N PHE A 210 1.96 -6.88 -1.47
CA PHE A 210 0.85 -6.53 -0.59
C PHE A 210 0.52 -5.04 -0.72
N THR A 211 -0.66 -4.71 -1.24
CA THR A 211 -1.15 -3.33 -1.36
C THR A 211 -2.34 -3.09 -0.44
N ILE A 212 -2.28 -1.98 0.29
CA ILE A 212 -3.32 -1.53 1.21
C ILE A 212 -3.76 -0.13 0.78
N ASP A 213 -4.98 -0.04 0.23
CA ASP A 213 -5.71 1.21 0.22
C ASP A 213 -6.36 1.41 1.59
N LEU A 214 -6.05 2.54 2.23
CA LEU A 214 -6.54 2.81 3.58
C LEU A 214 -8.05 3.07 3.62
N ASP A 215 -8.69 3.30 2.48
CA ASP A 215 -10.14 3.44 2.41
C ASP A 215 -10.90 2.10 2.51
N CYS A 216 -10.17 0.96 2.58
CA CYS A 216 -10.73 -0.31 3.03
C CYS A 216 -11.33 -0.18 4.45
N LEU A 217 -10.78 0.71 5.28
CA LEU A 217 -11.33 1.09 6.58
C LEU A 217 -12.67 1.83 6.41
N ASP A 218 -13.56 1.66 7.38
CA ASP A 218 -14.80 2.42 7.42
C ASP A 218 -14.54 3.93 7.63
N PRO A 219 -15.27 4.84 6.93
CA PRO A 219 -15.09 6.27 7.09
C PRO A 219 -15.28 6.81 8.52
N SER A 220 -15.90 6.05 9.41
CA SER A 220 -15.96 6.38 10.83
C SER A 220 -14.60 6.25 11.55
N VAL A 221 -13.67 5.50 10.97
CA VAL A 221 -12.31 5.29 11.45
C VAL A 221 -11.29 6.05 10.61
N PHE A 222 -11.55 6.16 9.28
CA PHE A 222 -10.64 6.74 8.31
C PHE A 222 -11.38 7.66 7.31
N PRO A 223 -11.83 8.87 7.75
CA PRO A 223 -12.51 9.82 6.86
C PRO A 223 -11.57 10.59 5.92
N GLY A 224 -10.26 10.57 6.15
CA GLY A 224 -9.24 11.34 5.43
C GLY A 224 -8.75 10.68 4.16
N THR A 225 -9.68 10.33 3.27
CA THR A 225 -9.39 9.76 1.94
C THR A 225 -10.20 10.47 0.84
N GLY A 226 -9.75 10.33 -0.41
CA GLY A 226 -10.40 10.95 -1.57
C GLY A 226 -11.80 10.43 -1.84
N THR A 227 -12.01 9.13 -1.72
CA THR A 227 -13.24 8.42 -2.10
C THR A 227 -13.75 7.50 -0.99
N PRO A 228 -14.17 8.04 0.17
CA PRO A 228 -14.62 7.22 1.29
C PRO A 228 -15.90 6.47 0.96
N GLU A 229 -15.94 5.17 1.29
CA GLU A 229 -17.09 4.29 1.14
C GLU A 229 -17.52 3.72 2.49
N ALA A 230 -18.80 3.86 2.83
CA ALA A 230 -19.36 3.34 4.08
C ALA A 230 -19.43 1.81 4.08
N GLY A 231 -19.39 1.21 5.28
CA GLY A 231 -19.46 -0.23 5.45
C GLY A 231 -18.10 -0.93 5.36
N GLY A 232 -17.02 -0.19 5.64
CA GLY A 232 -15.66 -0.71 5.72
C GLY A 232 -15.35 -1.47 7.00
N VAL A 233 -14.13 -1.97 7.08
CA VAL A 233 -13.64 -2.72 8.24
C VAL A 233 -13.12 -1.79 9.35
N SER A 234 -13.05 -2.29 10.56
CA SER A 234 -12.42 -1.60 11.68
C SER A 234 -10.89 -1.69 11.61
N PHE A 235 -10.20 -0.82 12.37
CA PHE A 235 -8.75 -0.90 12.50
C PHE A 235 -8.27 -2.27 13.03
N LEU A 236 -8.98 -2.88 13.97
CA LEU A 236 -8.56 -4.16 14.54
C LEU A 236 -8.72 -5.32 13.55
N GLU A 237 -9.73 -5.29 12.70
CA GLU A 237 -9.89 -6.27 11.62
C GLU A 237 -8.77 -6.12 10.58
N LEU A 238 -8.45 -4.88 10.16
CA LEU A 238 -7.33 -4.62 9.26
C LEU A 238 -5.99 -5.09 9.86
N LEU A 239 -5.76 -4.80 11.14
CA LEU A 239 -4.54 -5.24 11.82
C LEU A 239 -4.42 -6.77 11.86
N ALA A 240 -5.51 -7.47 12.16
CA ALA A 240 -5.52 -8.93 12.14
C ALA A 240 -5.22 -9.47 10.73
N ALA A 241 -5.79 -8.86 9.70
CA ALA A 241 -5.55 -9.20 8.30
C ALA A 241 -4.09 -8.93 7.88
N ILE A 242 -3.51 -7.78 8.24
CA ILE A 242 -2.08 -7.47 8.00
C ILE A 242 -1.18 -8.55 8.60
N ARG A 243 -1.42 -8.92 9.85
CA ARG A 243 -0.62 -9.97 10.53
C ARG A 243 -0.76 -11.32 9.84
N LYS A 244 -1.95 -11.65 9.36
CA LYS A 244 -2.19 -12.92 8.64
C LYS A 244 -1.46 -12.93 7.28
N VAL A 245 -1.54 -11.85 6.51
CA VAL A 245 -0.83 -11.71 5.23
C VAL A 245 0.68 -11.74 5.40
N SER A 246 1.22 -11.20 6.50
CA SER A 246 2.66 -11.18 6.77
C SER A 246 3.29 -12.58 6.99
N GLU A 247 2.47 -13.63 7.15
CA GLU A 247 2.96 -15.02 7.18
C GLU A 247 3.48 -15.48 5.80
N LEU A 248 3.14 -14.76 4.72
CA LEU A 248 3.54 -15.06 3.35
C LEU A 248 4.94 -14.56 3.01
N ASN A 249 5.44 -14.97 1.85
CA ASN A 249 6.67 -14.45 1.27
C ASN A 249 6.40 -13.07 0.64
N ILE A 250 6.22 -12.02 1.48
CA ILE A 250 6.03 -10.67 1.01
C ILE A 250 7.35 -10.15 0.48
N VAL A 251 7.36 -9.71 -0.79
CA VAL A 251 8.55 -9.20 -1.47
C VAL A 251 8.55 -7.69 -1.66
N ALA A 252 7.38 -7.07 -1.58
CA ALA A 252 7.17 -5.63 -1.59
C ALA A 252 5.77 -5.31 -1.06
N ALA A 253 5.57 -4.09 -0.57
CA ALA A 253 4.26 -3.65 -0.09
C ALA A 253 4.08 -2.13 -0.28
N ASP A 254 2.82 -1.68 -0.17
CA ASP A 254 2.50 -0.25 -0.12
C ASP A 254 1.28 0.05 0.75
N VAL A 255 1.16 1.34 1.11
CA VAL A 255 0.02 1.91 1.83
C VAL A 255 -0.37 3.22 1.14
N ASN A 256 -1.62 3.35 0.69
CA ASN A 256 -2.09 4.42 -0.19
C ASN A 256 -3.31 5.17 0.36
N GLU A 257 -3.66 6.26 -0.32
CA GLU A 257 -4.91 7.03 -0.24
C GLU A 257 -5.15 7.79 1.09
N LEU A 258 -4.11 8.07 1.87
CA LEU A 258 -4.24 9.08 2.92
C LEU A 258 -4.25 10.49 2.30
N ALA A 259 -5.37 11.19 2.42
CA ALA A 259 -5.52 12.61 2.09
C ALA A 259 -5.68 13.43 3.39
N PRO A 260 -4.60 13.84 4.05
CA PRO A 260 -4.62 14.34 5.43
C PRO A 260 -5.46 15.61 5.60
N MET A 261 -5.51 16.47 4.60
CA MET A 261 -6.29 17.70 4.64
C MET A 261 -7.82 17.50 4.58
N LEU A 262 -8.28 16.29 4.25
CA LEU A 262 -9.71 15.95 4.25
C LEU A 262 -10.22 15.49 5.61
N ASP A 263 -9.32 15.33 6.59
CA ASP A 263 -9.66 15.02 7.98
C ASP A 263 -8.96 16.00 8.93
N PRO A 264 -9.60 17.14 9.25
CA PRO A 264 -9.02 18.13 10.14
C PRO A 264 -8.89 17.65 11.59
N SER A 265 -9.46 16.50 11.96
CA SER A 265 -9.29 15.91 13.30
C SER A 265 -7.91 15.23 13.46
N GLY A 266 -7.23 14.87 12.38
CA GLY A 266 -5.96 14.13 12.37
C GLY A 266 -6.10 12.63 12.67
N VAL A 267 -7.31 12.13 12.91
CA VAL A 267 -7.53 10.70 13.24
C VAL A 267 -7.06 9.80 12.10
N SER A 268 -7.34 10.16 10.84
CA SER A 268 -6.92 9.38 9.68
C SER A 268 -5.40 9.29 9.56
N THR A 269 -4.69 10.40 9.77
CA THR A 269 -3.23 10.41 9.74
C THR A 269 -2.64 9.56 10.86
N ALA A 270 -3.16 9.69 12.09
CA ALA A 270 -2.74 8.86 13.22
C ALA A 270 -3.02 7.36 12.98
N THR A 271 -4.16 7.04 12.34
CA THR A 271 -4.50 5.67 11.94
C THR A 271 -3.53 5.15 10.88
N ALA A 272 -3.22 5.93 9.84
CA ALA A 272 -2.26 5.57 8.81
C ALA A 272 -0.86 5.33 9.40
N CYS A 273 -0.38 6.21 10.28
CA CYS A 273 0.89 6.03 10.99
C CYS A 273 0.92 4.69 11.75
N LYS A 274 -0.19 4.37 12.42
CA LYS A 274 -0.31 3.12 13.16
C LYS A 274 -0.33 1.90 12.22
N VAL A 275 -1.02 1.97 11.09
CA VAL A 275 -1.00 0.91 10.06
C VAL A 275 0.43 0.69 9.55
N VAL A 276 1.16 1.77 9.21
CA VAL A 276 2.56 1.68 8.74
C VAL A 276 3.47 1.06 9.80
N ARG A 277 3.36 1.46 11.09
CA ARG A 277 4.11 0.84 12.18
C ARG A 277 3.84 -0.67 12.26
N GLU A 278 2.56 -1.05 12.31
CA GLU A 278 2.19 -2.46 12.44
C GLU A 278 2.63 -3.29 11.22
N LEU A 279 2.56 -2.71 10.03
CA LEU A 279 3.02 -3.35 8.80
C LEU A 279 4.56 -3.55 8.81
N LEU A 280 5.33 -2.51 9.17
CA LEU A 280 6.78 -2.61 9.28
C LEU A 280 7.19 -3.72 10.26
N LEU A 281 6.58 -3.76 11.44
CA LEU A 281 6.84 -4.78 12.45
C LEU A 281 6.44 -6.19 11.99
N ALA A 282 5.35 -6.32 11.25
CA ALA A 282 4.89 -7.59 10.73
C ALA A 282 5.78 -8.14 9.58
N LEU A 283 6.36 -7.23 8.77
CA LEU A 283 7.19 -7.60 7.62
C LEU A 283 8.68 -7.80 7.96
N ALA A 284 9.18 -7.16 9.03
CA ALA A 284 10.55 -7.35 9.48
C ALA A 284 10.78 -8.76 10.04
N LYS A 285 11.89 -9.38 9.66
CA LYS A 285 12.26 -10.76 10.04
C LYS A 285 13.02 -10.83 11.34
#